data_005b3706f5e5162bd612be73a570df3e
#
_entry.id   005b3706f5e5162bd612be73a570df3e
#
_cell.length_a   1.000
_cell.length_b   1.000
_cell.length_c   1.000
_cell.angle_alpha   90.00
_cell.angle_beta   90.00
_cell.angle_gamma   90.00
#
_symmetry.space_group_name_H-M   'P 1'
#
loop_
_entity.id
_entity.type
_entity.pdbx_description
1 polymer ?
#
loop_
_entity_poly.entity_id
_entity_poly.type
_entity_poly.pdbx_seq_one_letter_code
_entity_poly.pdbx_strand_id
1 'polypeptide(L)'
;MANISLILSDLDGTLFHNDKTISYFTKQIIANIQKNGILFGISTSRAKINAEKFLNGITPDVFITNGGGMVFYKNKKIYNCEFSVQEVNTLINATFEVFGKDVIISADNEYGLYSNSKEELGDKFWTYDDFLNFKQPCMKLCIQSLDKEKITKVAESLDASAIDFLPFSDIPWYKLSKKDATKEKAITALCDYLKLSPKKIAAFGDDFNDIGMLKLCGKGIAMQNAIDEVKQVADEICLSNEEDGVAKKIIQLLEPIA
;
A
#
# COMPACT_ATOMS: atom_id res chain seq x y z
N MET A 1 13.52 -12.84 24.08
CA MET A 1 12.60 -12.84 22.92
C MET A 1 12.27 -11.39 22.56
N ALA A 2 12.38 -11.01 21.33
CA ALA A 2 11.82 -9.74 20.90
C ALA A 2 10.31 -9.78 21.18
N ASN A 3 9.79 -8.81 21.93
CA ASN A 3 8.37 -8.77 22.30
C ASN A 3 7.56 -8.27 21.11
N ILE A 4 7.50 -9.09 20.03
CA ILE A 4 6.79 -8.78 18.78
C ILE A 4 5.32 -9.13 18.98
N SER A 5 4.45 -8.15 18.74
CA SER A 5 2.99 -8.32 18.84
C SER A 5 2.30 -8.28 17.46
N LEU A 6 2.98 -7.72 16.45
CA LEU A 6 2.47 -7.60 15.09
C LEU A 6 3.61 -7.81 14.08
N ILE A 7 3.33 -8.60 13.06
CA ILE A 7 4.15 -8.71 11.85
C ILE A 7 3.43 -7.96 10.74
N LEU A 8 4.10 -7.00 10.11
CA LEU A 8 3.61 -6.30 8.91
C LEU A 8 4.46 -6.69 7.71
N SER A 9 3.84 -7.00 6.60
CA SER A 9 4.53 -7.30 5.34
C SER A 9 3.96 -6.50 4.20
N ASP A 10 4.83 -5.93 3.36
CA ASP A 10 4.42 -5.57 2.01
C ASP A 10 4.06 -6.83 1.21
N LEU A 11 3.46 -6.66 0.04
CA LEU A 11 3.01 -7.75 -0.83
C LEU A 11 3.97 -7.99 -2.01
N ASP A 12 4.07 -7.02 -2.90
CA ASP A 12 4.77 -7.17 -4.17
C ASP A 12 6.27 -7.09 -3.97
N GLY A 13 7.01 -8.14 -4.35
CA GLY A 13 8.44 -8.21 -4.07
C GLY A 13 8.81 -8.57 -2.62
N THR A 14 7.81 -8.73 -1.73
CA THR A 14 8.01 -9.07 -0.32
C THR A 14 7.31 -10.38 0.05
N LEU A 15 5.98 -10.38 0.22
CA LEU A 15 5.24 -11.60 0.60
C LEU A 15 4.91 -12.47 -0.61
N PHE A 16 4.63 -11.86 -1.75
CA PHE A 16 4.34 -12.56 -3.00
C PHE A 16 5.61 -13.01 -3.69
N HIS A 17 5.59 -14.22 -4.24
CA HIS A 17 6.50 -14.63 -5.32
C HIS A 17 6.25 -13.77 -6.57
N ASN A 18 7.15 -13.82 -7.55
CA ASN A 18 7.05 -13.02 -8.78
C ASN A 18 5.79 -13.36 -9.61
N ASP A 19 5.28 -14.59 -9.50
CA ASP A 19 4.04 -15.05 -10.10
C ASP A 19 2.78 -14.64 -9.31
N LYS A 20 2.92 -13.82 -8.27
CA LYS A 20 1.86 -13.35 -7.36
C LYS A 20 1.23 -14.46 -6.50
N THR A 21 1.91 -15.58 -6.34
CA THR A 21 1.48 -16.62 -5.41
C THR A 21 2.11 -16.44 -4.02
N ILE A 22 1.55 -17.16 -3.04
CA ILE A 22 2.11 -17.29 -1.70
C ILE A 22 2.25 -18.79 -1.43
N SER A 23 3.44 -19.23 -1.02
CA SER A 23 3.71 -20.65 -0.78
C SER A 23 2.84 -21.22 0.34
N TYR A 24 2.64 -22.53 0.31
CA TYR A 24 1.95 -23.21 1.38
C TYR A 24 2.70 -23.09 2.73
N PHE A 25 4.03 -23.12 2.68
CA PHE A 25 4.88 -22.93 3.85
C PHE A 25 4.65 -21.56 4.50
N THR A 26 4.70 -20.48 3.72
CA THR A 26 4.42 -19.12 4.22
C THR A 26 3.03 -19.01 4.83
N LYS A 27 2.00 -19.60 4.20
CA LYS A 27 0.64 -19.61 4.76
C LYS A 27 0.57 -20.32 6.10
N GLN A 28 1.27 -21.44 6.26
CA GLN A 28 1.31 -22.18 7.53
C GLN A 28 1.98 -21.36 8.64
N ILE A 29 3.09 -20.69 8.36
CA ILE A 29 3.78 -19.84 9.32
C ILE A 29 2.89 -18.69 9.77
N ILE A 30 2.21 -18.00 8.83
CA ILE A 30 1.26 -16.94 9.15
C ILE A 30 0.13 -17.45 10.06
N ALA A 31 -0.50 -18.56 9.71
CA ALA A 31 -1.56 -19.16 10.52
C ALA A 31 -1.07 -19.56 11.93
N ASN A 32 0.17 -20.05 12.02
CA ASN A 32 0.77 -20.43 13.31
C ASN A 32 1.01 -19.22 14.21
N ILE A 33 1.57 -18.11 13.70
CA ILE A 33 1.78 -16.92 14.52
C ILE A 33 0.46 -16.30 14.98
N GLN A 34 -0.57 -16.26 14.12
CA GLN A 34 -1.91 -15.78 14.49
C GLN A 34 -2.53 -16.65 15.59
N LYS A 35 -2.41 -17.98 15.50
CA LYS A 35 -2.85 -18.93 16.54
C LYS A 35 -2.16 -18.70 17.88
N ASN A 36 -0.92 -18.25 17.86
CA ASN A 36 -0.13 -17.93 19.06
C ASN A 36 -0.30 -16.47 19.53
N GLY A 37 -1.28 -15.74 18.99
CA GLY A 37 -1.64 -14.41 19.45
C GLY A 37 -0.79 -13.26 18.90
N ILE A 38 0.07 -13.54 17.90
CA ILE A 38 0.79 -12.49 17.16
C ILE A 38 -0.05 -12.08 15.96
N LEU A 39 -0.36 -10.80 15.85
CA LEU A 39 -1.11 -10.27 14.72
C LEU A 39 -0.28 -10.35 13.44
N PHE A 40 -0.95 -10.68 12.34
CA PHE A 40 -0.37 -10.56 10.99
C PHE A 40 -1.10 -9.50 10.20
N GLY A 41 -0.34 -8.60 9.57
CA GLY A 41 -0.86 -7.51 8.76
C GLY A 41 -0.16 -7.39 7.42
N ILE A 42 -0.89 -6.83 6.48
CA ILE A 42 -0.41 -6.46 5.15
C ILE A 42 -0.35 -4.94 5.06
N SER A 43 0.70 -4.42 4.43
CA SER A 43 0.88 -2.99 4.17
C SER A 43 1.30 -2.78 2.72
N THR A 44 0.35 -2.44 1.83
CA THR A 44 0.56 -2.45 0.38
C THR A 44 0.13 -1.15 -0.31
N SER A 45 0.75 -0.85 -1.45
CA SER A 45 0.31 0.22 -2.35
C SER A 45 -0.95 -0.14 -3.16
N ARG A 46 -1.36 -1.42 -3.17
CA ARG A 46 -2.57 -1.87 -3.85
C ARG A 46 -3.83 -1.38 -3.13
N ALA A 47 -4.91 -1.17 -3.90
CA ALA A 47 -6.25 -1.09 -3.35
C ALA A 47 -6.65 -2.45 -2.73
N LYS A 48 -7.48 -2.43 -1.66
CA LYS A 48 -7.89 -3.63 -0.92
C LYS A 48 -8.44 -4.72 -1.85
N ILE A 49 -9.36 -4.34 -2.73
CA ILE A 49 -10.00 -5.25 -3.69
C ILE A 49 -8.98 -5.92 -4.62
N ASN A 50 -7.90 -5.22 -5.00
CA ASN A 50 -6.85 -5.78 -5.84
C ASN A 50 -5.89 -6.70 -5.07
N ALA A 51 -5.64 -6.42 -3.80
CA ALA A 51 -4.77 -7.23 -2.97
C ALA A 51 -5.44 -8.55 -2.57
N GLU A 52 -6.72 -8.52 -2.17
CA GLU A 52 -7.47 -9.67 -1.68
C GLU A 52 -7.54 -10.84 -2.67
N LYS A 53 -7.52 -10.56 -3.98
CA LYS A 53 -7.53 -11.58 -5.05
C LYS A 53 -6.38 -12.59 -4.93
N PHE A 54 -5.24 -12.15 -4.43
CA PHE A 54 -4.00 -12.93 -4.41
C PHE A 54 -3.70 -13.54 -3.04
N LEU A 55 -4.46 -13.20 -1.99
CA LEU A 55 -4.19 -13.66 -0.62
C LEU A 55 -4.43 -15.15 -0.42
N ASN A 56 -5.27 -15.77 -1.27
CA ASN A 56 -5.36 -17.22 -1.41
C ASN A 56 -5.51 -18.00 -0.08
N GLY A 57 -6.44 -17.53 0.78
CA GLY A 57 -6.73 -18.14 2.08
C GLY A 57 -6.03 -17.49 3.28
N ILE A 58 -5.16 -16.50 3.09
CA ILE A 58 -4.66 -15.67 4.18
C ILE A 58 -5.73 -14.64 4.54
N THR A 59 -6.05 -14.55 5.82
CA THR A 59 -6.88 -13.48 6.37
C THR A 59 -6.04 -12.64 7.32
N PRO A 60 -5.55 -11.46 6.88
CA PRO A 60 -4.75 -10.61 7.74
C PRO A 60 -5.60 -9.97 8.84
N ASP A 61 -5.04 -9.83 10.05
CA ASP A 61 -5.68 -9.09 11.14
C ASP A 61 -5.68 -7.59 10.87
N VAL A 62 -4.66 -7.10 10.16
CA VAL A 62 -4.46 -5.71 9.77
C VAL A 62 -4.29 -5.63 8.26
N PHE A 63 -4.96 -4.66 7.64
CA PHE A 63 -4.79 -4.40 6.22
C PHE A 63 -4.60 -2.90 5.99
N ILE A 64 -3.38 -2.50 5.67
CA ILE A 64 -3.01 -1.15 5.25
C ILE A 64 -2.95 -1.17 3.72
N THR A 65 -3.75 -0.33 3.08
CA THR A 65 -3.94 -0.32 1.62
C THR A 65 -3.70 1.06 1.02
N ASN A 66 -3.59 1.12 -0.30
CA ASN A 66 -3.38 2.36 -1.06
C ASN A 66 -2.16 3.17 -0.57
N GLY A 67 -1.07 2.47 -0.22
CA GLY A 67 0.16 3.12 0.25
C GLY A 67 0.05 3.77 1.63
N GLY A 68 -0.95 3.39 2.44
CA GLY A 68 -1.23 3.98 3.75
C GLY A 68 -2.49 4.84 3.77
N GLY A 69 -3.23 4.92 2.66
CA GLY A 69 -4.47 5.70 2.59
C GLY A 69 -5.60 5.17 3.46
N MET A 70 -5.62 3.85 3.72
CA MET A 70 -6.62 3.19 4.59
C MET A 70 -5.99 2.16 5.51
N VAL A 71 -6.60 2.01 6.69
CA VAL A 71 -6.28 0.90 7.62
C VAL A 71 -7.56 0.19 8.04
N PHE A 72 -7.54 -1.13 7.90
CA PHE A 72 -8.56 -2.01 8.44
C PHE A 72 -7.94 -2.88 9.53
N TYR A 73 -8.66 -3.02 10.65
CA TYR A 73 -8.37 -3.98 11.70
C TYR A 73 -9.55 -4.92 11.85
N LYS A 74 -9.33 -6.23 11.66
CA LYS A 74 -10.39 -7.25 11.66
C LYS A 74 -11.62 -6.82 10.83
N ASN A 75 -11.35 -6.39 9.59
CA ASN A 75 -12.34 -5.88 8.63
C ASN A 75 -13.05 -4.56 9.00
N LYS A 76 -12.77 -3.96 10.16
CA LYS A 76 -13.28 -2.63 10.51
C LYS A 76 -12.31 -1.57 10.01
N LYS A 77 -12.78 -0.60 9.21
CA LYS A 77 -12.00 0.57 8.83
C LYS A 77 -11.77 1.45 10.06
N ILE A 78 -10.50 1.70 10.40
CA ILE A 78 -10.09 2.47 11.59
C ILE A 78 -9.33 3.75 11.24
N TYR A 79 -8.85 3.87 10.02
CA TYR A 79 -8.16 5.06 9.51
C TYR A 79 -8.47 5.24 8.03
N ASN A 80 -8.56 6.51 7.63
CA ASN A 80 -8.85 6.91 6.26
C ASN A 80 -8.19 8.25 5.95
N CYS A 81 -7.42 8.31 4.87
CA CYS A 81 -6.75 9.50 4.35
C CYS A 81 -7.06 9.65 2.85
N GLU A 82 -8.36 9.77 2.54
CA GLU A 82 -8.84 9.92 1.16
C GLU A 82 -9.10 11.37 0.80
N PHE A 83 -9.11 11.68 -0.48
CA PHE A 83 -9.70 12.91 -0.98
C PHE A 83 -11.22 12.86 -0.81
N SER A 84 -11.79 13.92 -0.27
CA SER A 84 -13.23 14.11 -0.26
C SER A 84 -13.80 14.22 -1.68
N VAL A 85 -15.09 14.03 -1.86
CA VAL A 85 -15.76 14.20 -3.16
C VAL A 85 -15.47 15.57 -3.79
N GLN A 86 -15.41 16.63 -2.95
CA GLN A 86 -15.11 17.98 -3.44
C GLN A 86 -13.67 18.10 -3.93
N GLU A 87 -12.68 17.59 -3.17
CA GLU A 87 -11.27 17.58 -3.58
C GLU A 87 -11.07 16.76 -4.86
N VAL A 88 -11.71 15.60 -4.97
CA VAL A 88 -11.66 14.77 -6.19
C VAL A 88 -12.17 15.52 -7.40
N ASN A 89 -13.35 16.16 -7.30
CA ASN A 89 -13.90 16.92 -8.41
C ASN A 89 -13.03 18.13 -8.78
N THR A 90 -12.39 18.79 -7.81
CA THR A 90 -11.41 19.86 -8.07
C THR A 90 -10.24 19.34 -8.90
N LEU A 91 -9.65 18.19 -8.51
CA LEU A 91 -8.55 17.57 -9.25
C LEU A 91 -8.96 17.10 -10.65
N ILE A 92 -10.13 16.49 -10.79
CA ILE A 92 -10.65 16.04 -12.09
C ILE A 92 -10.87 17.24 -13.03
N ASN A 93 -11.53 18.30 -12.56
CA ASN A 93 -11.76 19.49 -13.35
C ASN A 93 -10.44 20.14 -13.79
N ALA A 94 -9.48 20.31 -12.87
CA ALA A 94 -8.16 20.82 -13.19
C ALA A 94 -7.44 19.90 -14.21
N THR A 95 -7.61 18.58 -14.10
CA THR A 95 -7.04 17.63 -15.05
C THR A 95 -7.61 17.85 -16.45
N PHE A 96 -8.93 17.99 -16.58
CA PHE A 96 -9.56 18.26 -17.86
C PHE A 96 -9.21 19.65 -18.44
N GLU A 97 -9.04 20.65 -17.59
CA GLU A 97 -8.60 22.00 -18.03
C GLU A 97 -7.16 21.97 -18.55
N VAL A 98 -6.25 21.24 -17.90
CA VAL A 98 -4.82 21.21 -18.24
C VAL A 98 -4.51 20.27 -19.42
N PHE A 99 -5.18 19.12 -19.49
CA PHE A 99 -4.88 18.07 -20.46
C PHE A 99 -5.91 17.93 -21.59
N GLY A 100 -7.12 18.48 -21.41
CA GLY A 100 -8.26 18.21 -22.29
C GLY A 100 -9.05 16.98 -21.83
N LYS A 101 -10.26 16.81 -22.42
CA LYS A 101 -11.20 15.75 -22.00
C LYS A 101 -10.81 14.33 -22.45
N ASP A 102 -9.85 14.22 -23.37
CA ASP A 102 -9.40 12.92 -23.90
C ASP A 102 -8.30 12.30 -23.01
N VAL A 103 -7.88 12.98 -21.93
CA VAL A 103 -6.89 12.44 -20.99
C VAL A 103 -7.47 11.22 -20.27
N ILE A 104 -6.67 10.18 -20.14
CA ILE A 104 -7.08 8.99 -19.40
C ILE A 104 -6.81 9.21 -17.91
N ILE A 105 -7.86 8.98 -17.12
CA ILE A 105 -7.87 9.11 -15.66
C ILE A 105 -8.30 7.78 -15.05
N SER A 106 -7.73 7.43 -13.92
CA SER A 106 -8.26 6.39 -13.05
C SER A 106 -8.33 6.85 -11.60
N ALA A 107 -9.27 6.31 -10.85
CA ALA A 107 -9.49 6.61 -9.44
C ALA A 107 -9.73 5.31 -8.66
N ASP A 108 -9.12 5.22 -7.48
CA ASP A 108 -9.28 4.08 -6.59
C ASP A 108 -10.00 4.53 -5.32
N ASN A 109 -10.98 3.78 -4.89
CA ASN A 109 -11.58 3.94 -3.55
C ASN A 109 -11.79 2.59 -2.86
N GLU A 110 -12.46 2.61 -1.72
CA GLU A 110 -12.77 1.40 -0.95
C GLU A 110 -13.62 0.39 -1.74
N TYR A 111 -14.45 0.87 -2.65
CA TYR A 111 -15.49 0.08 -3.30
C TYR A 111 -15.11 -0.40 -4.70
N GLY A 112 -14.11 0.21 -5.33
CA GLY A 112 -13.74 -0.16 -6.69
C GLY A 112 -12.64 0.68 -7.31
N LEU A 113 -12.38 0.31 -8.54
CA LEU A 113 -11.45 0.98 -9.44
C LEU A 113 -12.25 1.56 -10.59
N TYR A 114 -12.00 2.81 -10.91
CA TYR A 114 -12.73 3.58 -11.93
C TYR A 114 -11.76 4.08 -13.00
N SER A 115 -12.18 4.05 -14.26
CA SER A 115 -11.40 4.63 -15.37
C SER A 115 -12.33 5.12 -16.49
N ASN A 116 -11.91 6.19 -17.18
CA ASN A 116 -12.55 6.61 -18.43
C ASN A 116 -11.96 5.92 -19.66
N SER A 117 -11.01 5.01 -19.49
CA SER A 117 -10.51 4.15 -20.57
C SER A 117 -11.30 2.85 -20.63
N LYS A 118 -11.82 2.52 -21.81
CA LYS A 118 -12.49 1.23 -22.04
C LYS A 118 -11.51 0.07 -22.20
N GLU A 119 -10.25 0.34 -22.50
CA GLU A 119 -9.19 -0.66 -22.63
C GLU A 119 -8.85 -1.28 -21.28
N GLU A 120 -8.95 -0.50 -20.20
CA GLU A 120 -8.77 -0.95 -18.81
C GLU A 120 -9.86 -1.93 -18.34
N LEU A 121 -11.02 -1.96 -19.01
CA LEU A 121 -12.19 -2.77 -18.63
C LEU A 121 -12.03 -4.28 -18.92
N GLY A 122 -10.90 -4.73 -19.43
CA GLY A 122 -10.59 -6.17 -19.59
C GLY A 122 -10.50 -6.93 -18.27
N ASP A 123 -10.26 -6.25 -17.16
CA ASP A 123 -10.28 -6.79 -15.80
C ASP A 123 -11.65 -6.48 -15.14
N LYS A 124 -12.32 -7.50 -14.60
CA LYS A 124 -13.65 -7.43 -13.94
C LYS A 124 -13.77 -6.43 -12.79
N PHE A 125 -12.67 -5.83 -12.36
CA PHE A 125 -12.62 -4.94 -11.19
C PHE A 125 -12.68 -3.47 -11.54
N TRP A 126 -12.56 -3.12 -12.82
CA TRP A 126 -12.65 -1.75 -13.29
C TRP A 126 -14.09 -1.40 -13.68
N THR A 127 -14.53 -0.23 -13.24
CA THR A 127 -15.81 0.36 -13.63
C THR A 127 -15.52 1.56 -14.52
N TYR A 128 -16.21 1.62 -15.67
CA TYR A 128 -16.13 2.80 -16.52
C TYR A 128 -16.83 3.98 -15.85
N ASP A 129 -16.16 5.13 -15.80
CA ASP A 129 -16.72 6.41 -15.40
C ASP A 129 -16.09 7.49 -16.28
N ASP A 130 -16.90 8.39 -16.83
CA ASP A 130 -16.42 9.50 -17.67
C ASP A 130 -15.85 10.67 -16.84
N PHE A 131 -15.94 10.59 -15.53
CA PHE A 131 -15.51 11.58 -14.55
C PHE A 131 -16.18 12.96 -14.67
N LEU A 132 -17.23 13.11 -15.47
CA LEU A 132 -17.96 14.39 -15.58
C LEU A 132 -18.83 14.68 -14.35
N ASN A 133 -19.25 13.65 -13.63
CA ASN A 133 -20.09 13.75 -12.43
C ASN A 133 -19.66 12.75 -11.35
N PHE A 134 -18.37 12.55 -11.15
CA PHE A 134 -17.87 11.60 -10.16
C PHE A 134 -18.25 12.06 -8.75
N LYS A 135 -18.93 11.16 -7.99
CA LYS A 135 -19.53 11.49 -6.69
C LYS A 135 -18.96 10.69 -5.53
N GLN A 136 -17.77 10.13 -5.71
CA GLN A 136 -17.16 9.30 -4.71
C GLN A 136 -15.85 9.91 -4.21
N PRO A 137 -15.49 9.69 -2.93
CA PRO A 137 -14.15 9.97 -2.46
C PRO A 137 -13.16 8.99 -3.12
N CYS A 138 -11.89 9.33 -3.19
CA CYS A 138 -10.87 8.41 -3.68
C CYS A 138 -9.56 8.50 -2.90
N MET A 139 -8.84 7.38 -2.86
CA MET A 139 -7.53 7.29 -2.22
C MET A 139 -6.44 7.91 -3.07
N LYS A 140 -6.56 7.72 -4.36
CA LYS A 140 -5.64 8.26 -5.35
C LYS A 140 -6.39 8.54 -6.65
N LEU A 141 -5.93 9.56 -7.35
CA LEU A 141 -6.26 9.83 -8.74
C LEU A 141 -5.00 9.57 -9.56
N CYS A 142 -5.12 8.78 -10.62
CA CYS A 142 -4.01 8.56 -11.54
C CYS A 142 -4.33 9.20 -12.88
N ILE A 143 -3.33 9.81 -13.50
CA ILE A 143 -3.44 10.53 -14.77
C ILE A 143 -2.40 9.95 -15.73
N GLN A 144 -2.83 9.54 -16.91
CA GLN A 144 -1.91 9.06 -17.93
C GLN A 144 -1.18 10.24 -18.56
N SER A 145 0.08 10.41 -18.17
CA SER A 145 0.95 11.48 -18.68
C SER A 145 2.39 11.22 -18.26
N LEU A 146 3.35 11.79 -19.01
CA LEU A 146 4.75 11.95 -18.62
C LEU A 146 5.10 13.43 -18.33
N ASP A 147 4.15 14.34 -18.50
CA ASP A 147 4.34 15.79 -18.35
C ASP A 147 4.22 16.21 -16.88
N LYS A 148 5.36 16.24 -16.20
CA LYS A 148 5.43 16.64 -14.78
C LYS A 148 4.93 18.06 -14.53
N GLU A 149 5.16 19.00 -15.46
CA GLU A 149 4.74 20.40 -15.27
C GLU A 149 3.21 20.52 -15.27
N LYS A 150 2.55 19.80 -16.17
CA LYS A 150 1.08 19.73 -16.21
C LYS A 150 0.52 19.05 -14.97
N ILE A 151 1.12 17.95 -14.51
CA ILE A 151 0.72 17.28 -13.25
C ILE A 151 0.87 18.23 -12.06
N THR A 152 1.95 19.00 -12.00
CA THR A 152 2.14 20.01 -10.94
C THR A 152 1.01 21.02 -10.93
N LYS A 153 0.60 21.55 -12.10
CA LYS A 153 -0.55 22.47 -12.21
C LYS A 153 -1.85 21.86 -11.71
N VAL A 154 -2.08 20.57 -11.99
CA VAL A 154 -3.25 19.86 -11.45
C VAL A 154 -3.17 19.78 -9.91
N ALA A 155 -2.02 19.42 -9.36
CA ALA A 155 -1.85 19.33 -7.91
C ALA A 155 -2.04 20.70 -7.22
N GLU A 156 -1.62 21.79 -7.86
CA GLU A 156 -1.78 23.17 -7.38
C GLU A 156 -3.25 23.65 -7.34
N SER A 157 -4.18 22.92 -7.95
CA SER A 157 -5.62 23.23 -7.86
C SER A 157 -6.21 23.00 -6.47
N LEU A 158 -5.49 22.26 -5.64
CA LEU A 158 -5.72 22.13 -4.19
C LEU A 158 -4.52 22.70 -3.44
N ASP A 159 -4.47 22.48 -2.13
CA ASP A 159 -3.26 22.80 -1.36
C ASP A 159 -2.12 21.85 -1.76
N ALA A 160 -1.22 22.33 -2.60
CA ALA A 160 -0.07 21.57 -3.09
C ALA A 160 0.83 21.03 -1.97
N SER A 161 0.81 21.64 -0.78
CA SER A 161 1.56 21.15 0.38
C SER A 161 0.95 19.87 0.99
N ALA A 162 -0.32 19.62 0.73
CA ALA A 162 -1.08 18.47 1.23
C ALA A 162 -1.17 17.31 0.23
N ILE A 163 -0.67 17.50 -1.00
CA ILE A 163 -0.74 16.49 -2.07
C ILE A 163 0.66 15.99 -2.40
N ASP A 164 0.77 14.71 -2.58
CA ASP A 164 1.92 14.04 -3.17
C ASP A 164 1.58 13.54 -4.57
N PHE A 165 2.52 13.67 -5.52
CA PHE A 165 2.38 13.14 -6.86
C PHE A 165 3.66 12.47 -7.32
N LEU A 166 3.55 11.20 -7.68
CA LEU A 166 4.66 10.33 -8.03
C LEU A 166 4.41 9.67 -9.38
N PRO A 167 5.44 9.61 -10.26
CA PRO A 167 5.35 8.81 -11.48
C PRO A 167 5.35 7.32 -11.13
N PHE A 168 4.72 6.50 -11.96
CA PHE A 168 4.97 5.08 -11.98
C PHE A 168 6.29 4.79 -12.72
N SER A 169 6.98 3.73 -12.32
CA SER A 169 8.30 3.38 -12.88
C SER A 169 8.23 2.72 -14.25
N ASP A 170 7.13 2.04 -14.55
CA ASP A 170 6.96 1.11 -15.67
C ASP A 170 5.90 1.53 -16.69
N ILE A 171 5.07 2.51 -16.37
CA ILE A 171 3.99 3.00 -17.22
C ILE A 171 3.91 4.54 -17.22
N PRO A 172 3.40 5.17 -18.29
CA PRO A 172 3.34 6.64 -18.40
C PRO A 172 2.20 7.24 -17.58
N TRP A 173 2.24 7.06 -16.26
CA TRP A 173 1.22 7.53 -15.35
C TRP A 173 1.79 8.28 -14.17
N TYR A 174 1.04 9.24 -13.65
CA TYR A 174 1.28 9.87 -12.36
C TYR A 174 0.14 9.52 -11.39
N LYS A 175 0.52 9.22 -10.16
CA LYS A 175 -0.40 9.06 -9.03
C LYS A 175 -0.44 10.36 -8.23
N LEU A 176 -1.63 10.88 -7.94
CA LEU A 176 -1.88 11.92 -6.96
C LEU A 176 -2.55 11.29 -5.74
N SER A 177 -2.05 11.57 -4.55
CA SER A 177 -2.60 11.11 -3.26
C SER A 177 -2.41 12.19 -2.19
N LYS A 178 -3.11 12.07 -1.06
CA LYS A 178 -2.79 12.96 0.07
C LYS A 178 -1.38 12.63 0.58
N LYS A 179 -0.63 13.66 0.94
CA LYS A 179 0.75 13.54 1.43
C LYS A 179 0.85 12.69 2.71
N ASP A 180 -0.20 12.68 3.52
CA ASP A 180 -0.29 11.85 4.72
C ASP A 180 -0.74 10.40 4.44
N ALA A 181 -1.04 10.04 3.19
CA ALA A 181 -1.37 8.67 2.79
C ALA A 181 -0.09 7.83 2.64
N THR A 182 0.63 7.63 3.73
CA THR A 182 1.89 6.90 3.80
C THR A 182 1.81 5.72 4.77
N LYS A 183 2.62 4.68 4.54
CA LYS A 183 2.61 3.47 5.37
C LYS A 183 2.93 3.79 6.84
N GLU A 184 3.88 4.67 7.13
CA GLU A 184 4.23 5.08 8.49
C GLU A 184 3.13 5.85 9.20
N LYS A 185 2.39 6.72 8.52
CA LYS A 185 1.23 7.42 9.09
C LYS A 185 0.10 6.44 9.42
N ALA A 186 -0.18 5.52 8.51
CA ALA A 186 -1.15 4.45 8.71
C ALA A 186 -0.80 3.56 9.91
N ILE A 187 0.48 3.19 10.05
CA ILE A 187 0.97 2.40 11.20
C ILE A 187 0.85 3.20 12.50
N THR A 188 1.14 4.49 12.49
CA THR A 188 0.94 5.35 13.66
C THR A 188 -0.51 5.35 14.10
N ALA A 189 -1.45 5.55 13.18
CA ALA A 189 -2.89 5.51 13.47
C ALA A 189 -3.34 4.12 13.98
N LEU A 190 -2.80 3.04 13.40
CA LEU A 190 -3.04 1.68 13.90
C LEU A 190 -2.54 1.49 15.33
N CYS A 191 -1.32 1.95 15.62
CA CYS A 191 -0.72 1.87 16.94
C CYS A 191 -1.54 2.62 17.99
N ASP A 192 -2.03 3.81 17.65
CA ASP A 192 -2.91 4.61 18.52
C ASP A 192 -4.22 3.89 18.80
N TYR A 193 -4.81 3.27 17.79
CA TYR A 193 -6.06 2.51 17.92
C TYR A 193 -5.89 1.26 18.79
N LEU A 194 -4.81 0.50 18.58
CA LEU A 194 -4.53 -0.75 19.31
C LEU A 194 -3.85 -0.52 20.65
N LYS A 195 -3.43 0.69 20.99
CA LYS A 195 -2.57 1.00 22.13
C LYS A 195 -1.26 0.18 22.09
N LEU A 196 -0.74 -0.01 20.89
CA LEU A 196 0.47 -0.78 20.61
C LEU A 196 1.64 0.16 20.32
N SER A 197 2.80 -0.12 20.88
CA SER A 197 4.02 0.60 20.51
C SER A 197 4.55 0.11 19.16
N PRO A 198 4.95 1.01 18.22
CA PRO A 198 5.63 0.63 16.99
C PRO A 198 6.87 -0.27 17.24
N LYS A 199 7.50 -0.15 18.41
CA LYS A 199 8.65 -0.99 18.83
C LYS A 199 8.32 -2.47 18.99
N LYS A 200 7.04 -2.84 19.01
CA LYS A 200 6.55 -4.23 19.04
C LYS A 200 6.15 -4.76 17.67
N ILE A 201 6.48 -4.04 16.60
CA ILE A 201 6.18 -4.43 15.23
C ILE A 201 7.46 -4.83 14.53
N ALA A 202 7.44 -5.97 13.84
CA ALA A 202 8.42 -6.31 12.81
C ALA A 202 7.80 -6.09 11.43
N ALA A 203 8.49 -5.34 10.57
CA ALA A 203 7.98 -4.95 9.26
C ALA A 203 8.94 -5.41 8.16
N PHE A 204 8.36 -5.90 7.05
CA PHE A 204 9.07 -6.40 5.88
C PHE A 204 8.73 -5.56 4.66
N GLY A 205 9.74 -5.24 3.84
CA GLY A 205 9.55 -4.45 2.64
C GLY A 205 10.74 -4.51 1.68
N ASP A 206 10.55 -4.01 0.45
CA ASP A 206 11.55 -4.07 -0.60
C ASP A 206 11.71 -2.80 -1.44
N ASP A 207 10.74 -1.86 -1.40
CA ASP A 207 10.72 -0.69 -2.27
C ASP A 207 10.65 0.64 -1.49
N PHE A 208 10.84 1.75 -2.18
CA PHE A 208 10.84 3.12 -1.61
C PHE A 208 9.68 3.39 -0.65
N ASN A 209 8.48 2.89 -0.98
CA ASN A 209 7.28 3.07 -0.15
C ASN A 209 7.39 2.40 1.24
N ASP A 210 8.37 1.51 1.46
CA ASP A 210 8.56 0.78 2.71
C ASP A 210 9.54 1.46 3.66
N ILE A 211 10.36 2.39 3.18
CA ILE A 211 11.41 3.04 3.96
C ILE A 211 10.86 3.64 5.26
N GLY A 212 9.75 4.39 5.17
CA GLY A 212 9.11 4.99 6.34
C GLY A 212 8.60 3.96 7.34
N MET A 213 7.99 2.86 6.85
CA MET A 213 7.52 1.75 7.65
C MET A 213 8.67 1.04 8.37
N LEU A 214 9.74 0.70 7.66
CA LEU A 214 10.90 -0.01 8.24
C LEU A 214 11.59 0.82 9.31
N LYS A 215 11.76 2.13 9.11
CA LYS A 215 12.35 3.03 10.10
C LYS A 215 11.49 3.23 11.35
N LEU A 216 10.16 3.19 11.21
CA LEU A 216 9.23 3.41 12.32
C LEU A 216 9.13 2.21 13.24
N CYS A 217 9.11 1.01 12.67
CA CYS A 217 8.86 -0.23 13.39
C CYS A 217 10.06 -0.62 14.28
N GLY A 218 9.81 -1.46 15.28
CA GLY A 218 10.85 -1.93 16.19
C GLY A 218 11.88 -2.84 15.54
N LYS A 219 11.51 -3.46 14.42
CA LYS A 219 12.37 -4.28 13.58
C LYS A 219 12.00 -4.07 12.12
N GLY A 220 12.81 -3.30 11.42
CA GLY A 220 12.70 -3.12 9.96
C GLY A 220 13.54 -4.17 9.23
N ILE A 221 12.94 -4.94 8.32
CA ILE A 221 13.59 -6.04 7.62
C ILE A 221 13.45 -5.83 6.12
N ALA A 222 14.57 -5.68 5.43
CA ALA A 222 14.63 -5.61 3.97
C ALA A 222 14.65 -7.02 3.37
N MET A 223 13.97 -7.19 2.25
CA MET A 223 14.12 -8.39 1.43
C MET A 223 15.50 -8.39 0.73
N GLN A 224 16.06 -9.57 0.42
CA GLN A 224 17.31 -9.67 -0.35
C GLN A 224 17.20 -9.04 -1.74
N ASN A 225 16.02 -9.14 -2.36
CA ASN A 225 15.69 -8.51 -3.65
C ASN A 225 15.31 -7.02 -3.52
N ALA A 226 15.31 -6.43 -2.33
CA ALA A 226 15.00 -5.02 -2.12
C ALA A 226 16.03 -4.10 -2.82
N ILE A 227 15.60 -2.87 -3.12
CA ILE A 227 16.50 -1.82 -3.59
C ILE A 227 17.52 -1.44 -2.50
N ASP A 228 18.65 -0.88 -2.91
CA ASP A 228 19.74 -0.57 -1.98
C ASP A 228 19.36 0.44 -0.92
N GLU A 229 18.52 1.42 -1.23
CA GLU A 229 18.01 2.43 -0.31
C GLU A 229 17.20 1.80 0.85
N VAL A 230 16.45 0.74 0.57
CA VAL A 230 15.69 -0.01 1.58
C VAL A 230 16.63 -0.83 2.45
N LYS A 231 17.62 -1.51 1.86
CA LYS A 231 18.63 -2.27 2.59
C LYS A 231 19.45 -1.41 3.54
N GLN A 232 19.77 -0.18 3.15
CA GLN A 232 20.53 0.78 3.96
C GLN A 232 19.81 1.23 5.23
N VAL A 233 18.48 1.23 5.23
CA VAL A 233 17.68 1.71 6.37
C VAL A 233 17.14 0.60 7.24
N ALA A 234 17.19 -0.64 6.78
CA ALA A 234 16.70 -1.80 7.51
C ALA A 234 17.65 -2.21 8.64
N ASP A 235 17.11 -2.77 9.72
CA ASP A 235 17.89 -3.36 10.80
C ASP A 235 18.54 -4.68 10.37
N GLU A 236 17.87 -5.43 9.48
CA GLU A 236 18.33 -6.74 9.00
C GLU A 236 17.88 -6.95 7.54
N ILE A 237 18.58 -7.87 6.86
CA ILE A 237 18.20 -8.36 5.53
C ILE A 237 17.80 -9.83 5.67
N CYS A 238 16.67 -10.21 5.09
CA CYS A 238 16.25 -11.61 4.99
C CYS A 238 16.45 -12.15 3.56
N LEU A 239 16.09 -13.42 3.33
CA LEU A 239 16.11 -14.02 2.00
C LEU A 239 15.11 -13.32 1.05
N SER A 240 15.21 -13.62 -0.25
CA SER A 240 14.32 -13.06 -1.27
C SER A 240 12.86 -13.53 -1.10
N ASN A 241 11.96 -12.84 -1.77
CA ASN A 241 10.55 -13.25 -1.86
C ASN A 241 10.37 -14.64 -2.47
N GLU A 242 11.21 -15.01 -3.46
CA GLU A 242 11.20 -16.34 -4.11
C GLU A 242 11.63 -17.49 -3.17
N GLU A 243 12.32 -17.16 -2.09
CA GLU A 243 12.83 -18.11 -1.12
C GLU A 243 12.01 -18.18 0.17
N ASP A 244 10.78 -17.67 0.18
CA ASP A 244 9.94 -17.53 1.39
C ASP A 244 10.62 -16.71 2.50
N GLY A 245 11.33 -15.64 2.14
CA GLY A 245 12.17 -14.85 3.03
C GLY A 245 11.43 -14.35 4.25
N VAL A 246 10.18 -13.87 4.08
CA VAL A 246 9.32 -13.41 5.18
C VAL A 246 9.08 -14.53 6.19
N ALA A 247 8.61 -15.70 5.74
CA ALA A 247 8.27 -16.82 6.62
C ALA A 247 9.48 -17.37 7.37
N LYS A 248 10.58 -17.56 6.67
CA LYS A 248 11.86 -18.02 7.28
C LYS A 248 12.36 -17.04 8.33
N LYS A 249 12.23 -15.73 8.05
CA LYS A 249 12.64 -14.70 9.00
C LYS A 249 11.73 -14.63 10.22
N ILE A 250 10.42 -14.80 10.06
CA ILE A 250 9.47 -14.89 11.18
C ILE A 250 9.88 -15.99 12.14
N ILE A 251 10.24 -17.18 11.64
CA ILE A 251 10.71 -18.29 12.48
C ILE A 251 11.92 -17.85 13.31
N GLN A 252 12.95 -17.27 12.68
CA GLN A 252 14.16 -16.79 13.36
C GLN A 252 13.87 -15.75 14.45
N LEU A 253 12.92 -14.82 14.18
CA LEU A 253 12.55 -13.77 15.13
C LEU A 253 11.82 -14.31 16.38
N LEU A 254 11.13 -15.44 16.24
CA LEU A 254 10.30 -16.02 17.29
C LEU A 254 10.97 -17.22 17.99
N GLU A 255 12.04 -17.75 17.43
CA GLU A 255 12.85 -18.77 18.11
C GLU A 255 13.47 -18.19 19.40
N PRO A 256 13.51 -18.95 20.49
CA PRO A 256 14.29 -18.57 21.67
C PRO A 256 15.76 -18.42 21.26
N ILE A 257 16.39 -17.31 21.63
CA ILE A 257 17.84 -17.17 21.53
C ILE A 257 18.40 -18.23 22.49
N ALA A 258 19.03 -19.26 21.92
CA ALA A 258 19.63 -20.35 22.66
C ALA A 258 20.84 -19.88 23.49
#